data_cc0ef783abf7284e3c0d0893d8231a7b
#
_entry.id   cc0ef783abf7284e3c0d0893d8231a7b
#
_cell.length_a   1.000
_cell.length_b   1.000
_cell.length_c   1.000
_cell.angle_alpha   90.00
_cell.angle_beta   90.00
_cell.angle_gamma   90.00
#
_symmetry.space_group_name_H-M   'P 1'
#
loop_
_entity.id
_entity.type
_entity.pdbx_description
1 polymer ?
#
loop_
_entity_poly.entity_id
_entity_poly.type
_entity_poly.pdbx_seq_one_letter_code
_entity_poly.pdbx_strand_id
1 'polypeptide(L)'
;RDVAPSRGLGDVYKRQIKVIDNDKNIVDTPNRSVLWAVQTPQTFDYNILIDAYKDAFKNKFYGTDDAMLVERIGYKVKMLEGSYNNIKITTQEDLNIGSQILRVQD
;
A
#
# COMPACT_ATOMS: atom_id res chain seq x y z
N ARG A 1 10.56 -10.75 -9.31
CA ARG A 1 9.43 -11.17 -8.50
C ARG A 1 8.64 -9.97 -7.99
N ASP A 2 7.32 -10.08 -8.03
CA ASP A 2 6.44 -8.98 -7.70
C ASP A 2 6.20 -8.91 -6.19
N VAL A 3 6.64 -7.83 -5.56
CA VAL A 3 6.52 -7.63 -4.11
C VAL A 3 6.16 -6.19 -3.79
N ALA A 4 5.47 -5.99 -2.68
CA ALA A 4 5.18 -4.68 -2.14
C ALA A 4 5.51 -4.68 -0.64
N PRO A 5 6.41 -3.81 -0.17
CA PRO A 5 6.68 -3.71 1.26
C PRO A 5 5.44 -3.21 2.01
N SER A 6 5.25 -3.73 3.21
CA SER A 6 4.05 -3.39 3.98
C SER A 6 4.21 -3.78 5.44
N ARG A 7 3.25 -3.35 6.26
CA ARG A 7 3.17 -3.72 7.68
C ARG A 7 1.74 -4.04 8.03
N GLY A 8 1.57 -5.00 8.93
CA GLY A 8 0.26 -5.27 9.50
C GLY A 8 -0.25 -4.10 10.33
N LEU A 9 -1.56 -3.97 10.45
CA LEU A 9 -2.20 -2.86 11.16
C LEU A 9 -2.27 -3.06 12.68
N GLY A 10 -1.74 -4.16 13.23
CA GLY A 10 -1.91 -4.55 14.63
C GLY A 10 -1.62 -3.46 15.64
N ASP A 11 -0.35 -3.29 16.02
CA ASP A 11 0.03 -2.43 17.15
C ASP A 11 0.06 -0.95 16.83
N VAL A 12 0.30 -0.56 15.55
CA VAL A 12 0.42 0.85 15.16
C VAL A 12 -0.93 1.51 15.04
N TYR A 13 -1.90 0.82 14.43
CA TYR A 13 -3.25 1.33 14.26
C TYR A 13 -4.15 0.76 15.34
N LYS A 14 -4.39 1.54 16.39
CA LYS A 14 -5.19 1.12 17.53
C LYS A 14 -6.70 1.22 17.28
N ARG A 15 -7.08 1.93 16.21
CA ARG A 15 -8.49 2.12 15.87
C ARG A 15 -8.96 0.98 14.97
N GLN A 16 -10.21 0.54 15.18
CA GLN A 16 -10.82 -0.46 14.33
C GLN A 16 -11.10 0.12 12.94
N ILE A 17 -10.77 -0.65 11.89
CA ILE A 17 -11.07 -0.29 10.51
C ILE A 17 -12.48 -0.78 10.17
N LYS A 18 -13.26 0.08 9.54
CA LYS A 18 -14.63 -0.21 9.09
C LYS A 18 -14.73 0.04 7.60
N VAL A 19 -15.54 -0.77 6.93
CA VAL A 19 -15.93 -0.50 5.55
C VAL A 19 -17.33 0.12 5.58
N ILE A 20 -17.51 1.23 4.88
CA ILE A 20 -18.78 1.96 4.86
C ILE A 20 -19.32 2.03 3.44
N ASP A 21 -20.64 2.24 3.31
CA ASP A 21 -21.28 2.54 2.02
C ASP A 21 -21.26 4.05 1.73
N ASN A 22 -21.91 4.46 0.64
CA ASN A 22 -21.96 5.86 0.23
C ASN A 22 -22.73 6.75 1.23
N ASP A 23 -23.61 6.18 2.02
CA ASP A 23 -24.38 6.87 3.04
C ASP A 23 -23.70 6.87 4.40
N LYS A 24 -22.45 6.38 4.46
CA LYS A 24 -21.62 6.28 5.67
C LYS A 24 -22.16 5.28 6.70
N ASN A 25 -22.95 4.33 6.26
CA ASN A 25 -23.34 3.20 7.11
C ASN A 25 -22.24 2.13 7.09
N ILE A 26 -21.96 1.54 8.23
CA ILE A 26 -20.97 0.46 8.34
C ILE A 26 -21.56 -0.79 7.67
N VAL A 27 -20.84 -1.34 6.68
CA VAL A 27 -21.25 -2.55 5.96
C VAL A 27 -20.37 -3.74 6.28
N ASP A 28 -19.16 -3.52 6.81
CA ASP A 28 -18.24 -4.60 7.15
C ASP A 28 -17.22 -4.13 8.17
N THR A 29 -16.72 -5.07 8.96
CA THR A 29 -15.61 -4.86 9.88
C THR A 29 -14.55 -5.92 9.60
N PRO A 30 -13.53 -5.60 8.76
CA PRO A 30 -12.53 -6.59 8.39
C PRO A 30 -11.71 -7.06 9.58
N ASN A 31 -11.20 -8.29 9.50
CA ASN A 31 -10.28 -8.83 10.49
C ASN A 31 -8.94 -8.10 10.38
N ARG A 32 -8.53 -7.42 11.43
CA ARG A 32 -7.27 -6.63 11.44
C ARG A 32 -6.03 -7.46 11.16
N SER A 33 -6.04 -8.73 11.50
CA SER A 33 -4.87 -9.59 11.30
C SER A 33 -4.51 -9.79 9.83
N VAL A 34 -5.46 -9.57 8.92
CA VAL A 34 -5.24 -9.68 7.47
C VAL A 34 -5.18 -8.32 6.77
N LEU A 35 -5.21 -7.23 7.51
CA LEU A 35 -5.10 -5.88 6.96
C LEU A 35 -3.66 -5.39 7.08
N TRP A 36 -3.11 -4.92 5.96
CA TRP A 36 -1.75 -4.42 5.87
C TRP A 36 -1.72 -3.10 5.12
N ALA A 37 -1.01 -2.14 5.67
CA ALA A 37 -0.76 -0.86 4.98
C ALA A 37 0.40 -1.04 4.02
N VAL A 38 0.17 -0.73 2.75
CA VAL A 38 1.20 -0.90 1.70
C VAL A 38 2.13 0.31 1.69
N GLN A 39 3.43 0.03 1.65
CA GLN A 39 4.47 1.04 1.58
C GLN A 39 5.11 1.07 0.19
N THR A 40 5.89 2.10 -0.07
CA THR A 40 6.73 2.21 -1.24
C THR A 40 8.20 2.03 -0.84
N PRO A 41 9.11 1.60 -1.75
CA PRO A 41 8.84 1.28 -3.15
C PRO A 41 8.11 -0.05 -3.34
N GLN A 42 7.43 -0.19 -4.47
CA GLN A 42 6.83 -1.46 -4.91
C GLN A 42 7.65 -1.98 -6.07
N THR A 43 8.02 -3.25 -6.03
CA THR A 43 8.93 -3.86 -7.00
C THR A 43 8.23 -4.92 -7.84
N PHE A 44 8.40 -4.85 -9.15
CA PHE A 44 7.75 -5.76 -10.09
C PHE A 44 8.71 -6.16 -11.20
N ASP A 45 8.46 -7.33 -11.81
CA ASP A 45 9.10 -7.69 -13.06
C ASP A 45 8.72 -6.66 -14.13
N TYR A 46 9.72 -6.17 -14.87
CA TYR A 46 9.53 -5.09 -15.84
C TYR A 46 8.45 -5.43 -16.88
N ASN A 47 8.51 -6.63 -17.44
CA ASN A 47 7.57 -7.04 -18.49
C ASN A 47 6.15 -7.17 -17.96
N ILE A 48 5.99 -7.68 -16.74
CA ILE A 48 4.68 -7.79 -16.08
C ILE A 48 4.11 -6.39 -15.84
N LEU A 49 4.93 -5.48 -15.34
CA LEU A 49 4.50 -4.11 -15.07
C LEU A 49 4.08 -3.38 -16.35
N ILE A 50 4.84 -3.53 -17.42
CA ILE A 50 4.50 -2.95 -18.73
C ILE A 50 3.19 -3.50 -19.26
N ASP A 51 2.98 -4.82 -19.16
CA ASP A 51 1.72 -5.44 -19.58
C ASP A 51 0.53 -4.94 -18.76
N ALA A 52 0.74 -4.75 -17.45
CA ALA A 52 -0.29 -4.21 -16.57
C ALA A 52 -0.70 -2.79 -16.97
N TYR A 53 0.28 -1.93 -17.28
CA TYR A 53 -0.01 -0.56 -17.74
C TYR A 53 -0.70 -0.55 -19.10
N LYS A 54 -0.26 -1.39 -20.04
CA LYS A 54 -0.90 -1.48 -21.36
C LYS A 54 -2.36 -1.90 -21.24
N ASP A 55 -2.64 -2.89 -20.41
CA ASP A 55 -4.01 -3.34 -20.15
C ASP A 55 -4.85 -2.24 -19.51
N ALA A 56 -4.29 -1.53 -18.54
CA ALA A 56 -4.98 -0.44 -17.87
C ALA A 56 -5.33 0.69 -18.85
N PHE A 57 -4.40 1.10 -19.72
CA PHE A 57 -4.67 2.11 -20.74
C PHE A 57 -5.73 1.64 -21.72
N LYS A 58 -5.63 0.41 -22.21
CA LYS A 58 -6.59 -0.14 -23.16
C LYS A 58 -8.02 -0.15 -22.62
N ASN A 59 -8.17 -0.48 -21.35
CA ASN A 59 -9.48 -0.62 -20.71
C ASN A 59 -9.88 0.61 -19.89
N LYS A 60 -9.10 1.68 -19.96
CA LYS A 60 -9.32 2.95 -19.25
C LYS A 60 -9.52 2.72 -17.74
N PHE A 61 -8.71 1.83 -17.18
CA PHE A 61 -8.72 1.52 -15.75
C PHE A 61 -7.73 2.41 -15.02
N TYR A 62 -8.18 3.03 -13.93
CA TYR A 62 -7.34 3.88 -13.09
C TYR A 62 -7.17 3.21 -11.73
N GLY A 63 -5.96 2.72 -11.46
CA GLY A 63 -5.64 2.11 -10.19
C GLY A 63 -5.04 3.12 -9.21
N THR A 64 -5.04 2.78 -7.94
CA THR A 64 -4.45 3.62 -6.89
C THR A 64 -2.96 3.38 -6.70
N ASP A 65 -2.46 2.21 -7.11
CA ASP A 65 -1.03 1.89 -7.09
C ASP A 65 -0.69 0.85 -8.16
N ASP A 66 0.60 0.60 -8.35
CA ASP A 66 1.08 -0.34 -9.36
C ASP A 66 0.66 -1.78 -9.04
N ALA A 67 0.62 -2.16 -7.77
CA ALA A 67 0.20 -3.49 -7.35
C ALA A 67 -1.22 -3.80 -7.82
N MET A 68 -2.12 -2.83 -7.75
CA MET A 68 -3.50 -2.99 -8.22
C MET A 68 -3.56 -3.31 -9.72
N LEU A 69 -2.72 -2.65 -10.53
CA LEU A 69 -2.66 -2.90 -11.97
C LEU A 69 -2.14 -4.30 -12.28
N VAL A 70 -1.12 -4.74 -11.54
CA VAL A 70 -0.54 -6.08 -11.72
C VAL A 70 -1.52 -7.17 -11.28
N GLU A 71 -2.21 -6.99 -10.17
CA GLU A 71 -3.23 -7.93 -9.69
C GLU A 71 -4.37 -8.07 -10.70
N ARG A 72 -4.76 -6.96 -11.33
CA ARG A 72 -5.86 -6.92 -12.29
C ARG A 72 -5.62 -7.86 -13.48
N ILE A 73 -4.39 -8.01 -13.92
CA ILE A 73 -4.04 -8.92 -15.04
C ILE A 73 -3.72 -10.34 -14.58
N GLY A 74 -4.02 -10.68 -13.33
CA GLY A 74 -4.00 -12.05 -12.84
C GLY A 74 -2.75 -12.49 -12.11
N TYR A 75 -1.79 -11.60 -11.85
CA TYR A 75 -0.60 -11.93 -11.08
C TYR A 75 -0.83 -11.72 -9.58
N LYS A 76 -0.19 -12.54 -8.78
CA LYS A 76 -0.22 -12.40 -7.32
C LYS A 76 0.94 -11.52 -6.87
N VAL A 77 0.64 -10.54 -6.02
CA VAL A 77 1.65 -9.66 -5.42
C VAL A 77 1.85 -10.09 -3.98
N LYS A 78 3.10 -10.40 -3.64
CA LYS A 78 3.44 -10.83 -2.29
C LYS A 78 3.75 -9.62 -1.42
N MET A 79 3.25 -9.66 -0.19
CA MET A 79 3.56 -8.65 0.81
C MET A 79 4.81 -9.05 1.57
N LEU A 80 5.76 -8.12 1.68
CA LEU A 80 6.94 -8.27 2.52
C LEU A 80 6.85 -7.31 3.69
N GLU A 81 7.32 -7.75 4.85
CA GLU A 81 7.32 -6.89 6.03
C GLU A 81 8.29 -5.74 5.83
N GLY A 82 7.76 -4.52 5.88
CA GLY A 82 8.53 -3.29 5.78
C GLY A 82 8.86 -2.71 7.15
N SER A 83 9.01 -1.40 7.22
CA SER A 83 9.32 -0.68 8.45
C SER A 83 8.34 0.46 8.68
N TYR A 84 7.94 0.67 9.93
CA TYR A 84 7.13 1.85 10.31
C TYR A 84 7.89 3.16 10.11
N ASN A 85 9.22 3.10 10.03
CA ASN A 85 10.06 4.27 9.76
C ASN A 85 10.08 4.65 8.28
N ASN A 86 9.60 3.78 7.39
CA ASN A 86 9.48 4.07 5.97
C ASN A 86 8.18 4.83 5.72
N ILE A 87 8.25 6.15 5.85
CA ILE A 87 7.11 7.03 5.63
C ILE A 87 7.22 7.74 4.29
N LYS A 88 6.08 8.07 3.69
CA LYS A 88 6.02 8.89 2.49
C LYS A 88 5.94 10.36 2.92
N ILE A 89 6.93 11.16 2.53
CA ILE A 89 6.98 12.58 2.89
C ILE A 89 6.10 13.37 1.93
N THR A 90 4.95 13.84 2.42
CA THR A 90 4.00 14.62 1.63
C THR A 90 3.58 15.91 2.33
N THR A 91 3.86 16.03 3.64
CA THR A 91 3.52 17.20 4.45
C THR A 91 4.73 17.68 5.22
N GLN A 92 4.64 18.88 5.81
CA GLN A 92 5.70 19.39 6.68
C GLN A 92 5.89 18.50 7.91
N GLU A 93 4.81 17.96 8.45
CA GLU A 93 4.89 17.04 9.58
C GLU A 93 5.68 15.77 9.22
N ASP A 94 5.44 15.22 8.02
CA ASP A 94 6.16 14.05 7.53
C ASP A 94 7.66 14.34 7.43
N LEU A 95 8.03 15.54 6.97
CA LEU A 95 9.43 15.94 6.89
C LEU A 95 10.08 16.00 8.27
N ASN A 96 9.38 16.52 9.26
CA ASN A 96 9.86 16.59 10.64
C ASN A 96 10.04 15.20 11.24
N ILE A 97 9.08 14.30 11.02
CA ILE A 97 9.16 12.91 11.47
C ILE A 97 10.32 12.20 10.78
N GLY A 98 10.48 12.38 9.48
CA GLY A 98 11.58 11.80 8.72
C GLY A 98 12.95 12.24 9.23
N SER A 99 13.08 13.52 9.57
CA SER A 99 14.31 14.06 10.14
C SER A 99 14.67 13.41 11.47
N GLN A 100 13.68 13.18 12.34
CA GLN A 100 13.90 12.51 13.62
C GLN A 100 14.32 11.05 13.42
N ILE A 101 13.71 10.35 12.48
CA ILE A 101 14.07 8.96 12.16
C ILE A 101 15.54 8.88 11.71
N LEU A 102 15.97 9.77 10.83
CA LEU A 102 17.36 9.81 10.34
C LEU A 102 18.35 10.08 11.47
N ARG A 103 18.02 10.95 12.42
CA ARG A 103 18.87 11.21 13.58
C ARG A 103 19.09 9.98 14.44
N VAL A 104 18.06 9.17 14.62
CA VAL A 104 18.12 7.97 15.44
C VAL A 104 18.96 6.88 14.75
N GLN A 105 18.89 6.81 13.42
CA GLN A 105 19.62 5.80 12.65
C GLN A 105 21.12 6.11 12.52
N ASP A 106 21.49 7.36 12.61
CA ASP A 106 22.88 7.78 12.58
C ASP A 106 23.57 7.54 13.94
#